data_b2d64ef676fe455b0fe539b1a8bdfa60
#
_entry.id   b2d64ef676fe455b0fe539b1a8bdfa60
#
_cell.length_a   1.000
_cell.length_b   1.000
_cell.length_c   1.000
_cell.angle_alpha   90.00
_cell.angle_beta   90.00
_cell.angle_gamma   90.00
#
_symmetry.space_group_name_H-M   'P 1'
#
loop_
_entity.id
_entity.type
_entity.pdbx_description
1 polymer ?
#
loop_
_entity_poly.entity_id
_entity_poly.type
_entity_poly.pdbx_seq_one_letter_code
_entity_poly.pdbx_strand_id
1 'polypeptide(L)'
;MNPQAHLLWKAPRWALAVLLAVLGMLGPFSIDTYIPAFSGIATALGATPVQMQQTLSAYLFGFAFMSLFHGALADSFGRRPVILWGIAVFTLASAGCALSQTIGQLVFFRALQGLSTGAGIVVSRAVIRDMFPPAQAQKVMSQVTIYFGVAPAIAPIVGGWLFVHLGWHSIFWFLTLVGVALWSANYRLLPETLHHAHRQPFNMRHLMRGYVQLGSSARFVLLALASGVPFNGMFLYVLSAPAFLGEHLSLAPTQFFWFFVLTISGIMGGAWLSGRLAGRIPPKRQIRHGFLIMCAVAVLNLAANLLFPPHAWWALLPIAIFSFGWALMVPVVTLLVLDLHPERRGMASSMQAFVGSSANGLVAGLIAPLVMHSTVLLALASLLMMGIGLVAWIYLHHRWPDIGRTPVHL
;
A
#
# COMPACT_ATOMS: atom_id res chain seq x y z
N MET A 1 19.05 0.62 -21.99
CA MET A 1 17.68 1.09 -22.34
C MET A 1 17.44 0.71 -23.78
N ASN A 2 16.29 0.11 -24.09
CA ASN A 2 15.95 -0.17 -25.50
C ASN A 2 15.40 1.13 -26.12
N PRO A 3 16.12 1.80 -27.06
CA PRO A 3 15.65 3.04 -27.66
C PRO A 3 14.34 2.89 -28.47
N GLN A 4 13.94 1.67 -28.73
CA GLN A 4 12.75 1.32 -29.48
C GLN A 4 11.56 0.87 -28.61
N ALA A 5 11.70 0.82 -27.29
CA ALA A 5 10.64 0.32 -26.41
C ALA A 5 9.35 1.17 -26.51
N HIS A 6 9.48 2.48 -26.77
CA HIS A 6 8.34 3.37 -27.01
C HIS A 6 7.59 3.11 -28.34
N LEU A 7 8.24 2.46 -29.31
CA LEU A 7 7.64 2.06 -30.60
C LEU A 7 6.78 0.80 -30.46
N LEU A 8 6.95 0.03 -29.39
CA LEU A 8 6.17 -1.18 -29.12
C LEU A 8 4.74 -0.86 -28.62
N TRP A 9 4.50 0.36 -28.14
CA TRP A 9 3.19 0.80 -27.67
C TRP A 9 2.50 1.66 -28.73
N LYS A 10 1.45 1.09 -29.37
CA LYS A 10 0.72 1.74 -30.47
C LYS A 10 -0.43 2.65 -30.01
N ALA A 11 -0.80 2.62 -28.74
CA ALA A 11 -1.89 3.42 -28.17
C ALA A 11 -1.37 4.73 -27.55
N PRO A 12 -2.24 5.70 -27.22
CA PRO A 12 -1.86 6.91 -26.52
C PRO A 12 -1.18 6.62 -25.18
N ARG A 13 -0.26 7.48 -24.74
CA ARG A 13 0.49 7.31 -23.47
C ARG A 13 -0.41 7.24 -22.23
N TRP A 14 -1.52 7.98 -22.24
CA TRP A 14 -2.48 7.93 -21.14
C TRP A 14 -3.10 6.53 -20.97
N ALA A 15 -3.32 5.80 -22.06
CA ALA A 15 -3.86 4.45 -22.01
C ALA A 15 -2.91 3.47 -21.32
N LEU A 16 -1.59 3.61 -21.53
CA LEU A 16 -0.60 2.85 -20.78
C LEU A 16 -0.61 3.24 -19.29
N ALA A 17 -0.67 4.54 -18.98
CA ALA A 17 -0.73 5.02 -17.60
C ALA A 17 -1.97 4.49 -16.88
N VAL A 18 -3.14 4.47 -17.54
CA VAL A 18 -4.37 3.88 -17.00
C VAL A 18 -4.20 2.38 -16.79
N LEU A 19 -3.70 1.64 -17.80
CA LEU A 19 -3.49 0.20 -17.71
C LEU A 19 -2.60 -0.18 -16.52
N LEU A 20 -1.47 0.52 -16.37
CA LEU A 20 -0.51 0.27 -15.29
C LEU A 20 -1.04 0.76 -13.92
N ALA A 21 -1.83 1.83 -13.90
CA ALA A 21 -2.49 2.30 -12.69
C ALA A 21 -3.52 1.28 -12.19
N VAL A 22 -4.42 0.82 -13.06
CA VAL A 22 -5.45 -0.17 -12.71
C VAL A 22 -4.79 -1.48 -12.26
N LEU A 23 -3.69 -1.87 -12.90
CA LEU A 23 -2.88 -3.02 -12.48
C LEU A 23 -2.30 -2.83 -11.07
N GLY A 24 -1.75 -1.65 -10.78
CA GLY A 24 -1.23 -1.32 -9.45
C GLY A 24 -2.32 -1.18 -8.37
N MET A 25 -3.52 -0.73 -8.77
CA MET A 25 -4.67 -0.56 -7.87
C MET A 25 -5.30 -1.87 -7.43
N LEU A 26 -5.09 -2.96 -8.16
CA LEU A 26 -5.75 -4.25 -7.93
C LEU A 26 -5.59 -4.71 -6.47
N GLY A 27 -4.41 -4.49 -5.89
CA GLY A 27 -4.11 -4.83 -4.50
C GLY A 27 -4.95 -4.06 -3.49
N PRO A 28 -4.77 -2.76 -3.34
CA PRO A 28 -5.58 -1.93 -2.43
C PRO A 28 -7.07 -2.04 -2.70
N PHE A 29 -7.48 -2.04 -3.97
CA PHE A 29 -8.88 -2.16 -4.34
C PHE A 29 -9.52 -3.45 -3.81
N SER A 30 -8.81 -4.58 -3.83
CA SER A 30 -9.29 -5.84 -3.29
C SER A 30 -9.39 -5.89 -1.77
N ILE A 31 -8.68 -5.00 -1.06
CA ILE A 31 -8.82 -4.83 0.39
C ILE A 31 -10.04 -3.94 0.68
N ASP A 32 -10.11 -2.79 0.04
CA ASP A 32 -11.08 -1.76 0.38
C ASP A 32 -12.51 -2.12 -0.04
N THR A 33 -12.71 -2.88 -1.14
CA THR A 33 -14.03 -3.42 -1.52
C THR A 33 -14.54 -4.49 -0.56
N TYR A 34 -13.64 -5.21 0.11
CA TYR A 34 -13.95 -6.30 1.01
C TYR A 34 -14.40 -5.81 2.40
N ILE A 35 -13.86 -4.68 2.86
CA ILE A 35 -14.07 -4.14 4.22
C ILE A 35 -15.56 -3.94 4.56
N PRO A 36 -16.43 -3.36 3.70
CA PRO A 36 -17.83 -3.17 4.02
C PRO A 36 -18.61 -4.47 4.26
N ALA A 37 -18.17 -5.59 3.70
CA ALA A 37 -18.83 -6.90 3.85
C ALA A 37 -18.33 -7.72 5.04
N PHE A 38 -17.37 -7.20 5.82
CA PHE A 38 -16.65 -7.94 6.83
C PHE A 38 -17.54 -8.61 7.86
N SER A 39 -18.50 -7.87 8.41
CA SER A 39 -19.48 -8.40 9.38
C SER A 39 -20.42 -9.45 8.76
N GLY A 40 -20.87 -9.23 7.52
CA GLY A 40 -21.73 -10.17 6.82
C GLY A 40 -21.03 -11.50 6.52
N ILE A 41 -19.74 -11.46 6.15
CA ILE A 41 -18.91 -12.64 5.94
C ILE A 41 -18.68 -13.38 7.28
N ALA A 42 -18.39 -12.65 8.35
CA ALA A 42 -18.22 -13.23 9.68
C ALA A 42 -19.48 -14.02 10.09
N THR A 43 -20.66 -13.44 9.93
CA THR A 43 -21.93 -14.11 10.23
C THR A 43 -22.17 -15.31 9.32
N ALA A 44 -21.93 -15.19 8.01
CA ALA A 44 -22.17 -16.26 7.04
C ALA A 44 -21.25 -17.47 7.22
N LEU A 45 -20.00 -17.26 7.64
CA LEU A 45 -19.02 -18.32 7.83
C LEU A 45 -18.86 -18.75 9.31
N GLY A 46 -19.63 -18.18 10.23
CA GLY A 46 -19.52 -18.42 11.67
C GLY A 46 -18.14 -18.04 12.22
N ALA A 47 -17.51 -16.99 11.65
CA ALA A 47 -16.14 -16.61 11.98
C ALA A 47 -16.08 -15.58 13.09
N THR A 48 -15.09 -15.71 13.96
CA THR A 48 -14.79 -14.72 14.99
C THR A 48 -14.14 -13.46 14.37
N PRO A 49 -14.20 -12.29 15.04
CA PRO A 49 -13.50 -11.09 14.60
C PRO A 49 -12.00 -11.30 14.37
N VAL A 50 -11.35 -12.12 15.20
CA VAL A 50 -9.92 -12.47 15.04
C VAL A 50 -9.70 -13.25 13.75
N GLN A 51 -10.52 -14.24 13.47
CA GLN A 51 -10.42 -15.03 12.22
C GLN A 51 -10.65 -14.14 10.98
N MET A 52 -11.56 -13.18 11.06
CA MET A 52 -11.74 -12.21 9.99
C MET A 52 -10.50 -11.33 9.77
N GLN A 53 -9.86 -10.85 10.84
CA GLN A 53 -8.61 -10.10 10.73
C GLN A 53 -7.47 -10.96 10.15
N GLN A 54 -7.46 -12.28 10.39
CA GLN A 54 -6.50 -13.19 9.78
C GLN A 54 -6.62 -13.23 8.25
N THR A 55 -7.79 -12.99 7.67
CA THR A 55 -7.94 -12.90 6.21
C THR A 55 -7.19 -11.72 5.62
N LEU A 56 -7.21 -10.55 6.29
CA LEU A 56 -6.44 -9.37 5.91
C LEU A 56 -4.95 -9.58 6.15
N SER A 57 -4.61 -10.15 7.31
CA SER A 57 -3.23 -10.45 7.67
C SER A 57 -2.58 -11.42 6.67
N ALA A 58 -3.27 -12.50 6.31
CA ALA A 58 -2.80 -13.48 5.33
C ALA A 58 -2.54 -12.84 3.96
N TYR A 59 -3.44 -11.96 3.51
CA TYR A 59 -3.27 -11.19 2.29
C TYR A 59 -2.03 -10.29 2.36
N LEU A 60 -1.87 -9.51 3.42
CA LEU A 60 -0.78 -8.56 3.59
C LEU A 60 0.58 -9.25 3.73
N PHE A 61 0.65 -10.39 4.43
CA PHE A 61 1.87 -11.20 4.51
C PHE A 61 2.21 -11.84 3.17
N GLY A 62 1.21 -12.34 2.44
CA GLY A 62 1.40 -12.85 1.08
C GLY A 62 2.00 -11.77 0.17
N PHE A 63 1.42 -10.57 0.20
CA PHE A 63 1.91 -9.41 -0.56
C PHE A 63 3.35 -9.04 -0.14
N ALA A 64 3.62 -8.93 1.16
CA ALA A 64 4.94 -8.61 1.69
C ALA A 64 5.99 -9.61 1.22
N PHE A 65 5.73 -10.90 1.45
CA PHE A 65 6.65 -11.97 1.08
C PHE A 65 6.98 -11.92 -0.42
N MET A 66 5.97 -11.88 -1.27
CA MET A 66 6.18 -11.98 -2.71
C MET A 66 6.72 -10.67 -3.32
N SER A 67 6.54 -9.53 -2.67
CA SER A 67 7.10 -8.25 -3.13
C SER A 67 8.62 -8.28 -3.25
N LEU A 68 9.30 -9.08 -2.43
CA LEU A 68 10.76 -9.31 -2.51
C LEU A 68 11.16 -10.03 -3.82
N PHE A 69 10.27 -10.83 -4.39
CA PHE A 69 10.61 -11.69 -5.53
C PHE A 69 10.11 -11.14 -6.86
N HIS A 70 9.02 -10.38 -6.90
CA HIS A 70 8.42 -9.92 -8.15
C HIS A 70 9.39 -9.17 -9.06
N GLY A 71 10.26 -8.31 -8.50
CA GLY A 71 11.29 -7.59 -9.25
C GLY A 71 12.29 -8.53 -9.89
N ALA A 72 12.86 -9.44 -9.09
CA ALA A 72 13.85 -10.42 -9.55
C ALA A 72 13.27 -11.40 -10.57
N LEU A 73 12.03 -11.86 -10.35
CA LEU A 73 11.33 -12.71 -11.33
C LEU A 73 11.10 -11.97 -12.65
N ALA A 74 10.70 -10.70 -12.58
CA ALA A 74 10.47 -9.90 -13.77
C ALA A 74 11.78 -9.55 -14.51
N ASP A 75 12.91 -9.44 -13.81
CA ASP A 75 14.23 -9.27 -14.42
C ASP A 75 14.73 -10.57 -15.09
N SER A 76 14.29 -11.73 -14.61
CA SER A 76 14.72 -13.02 -15.13
C SER A 76 13.81 -13.56 -16.24
N PHE A 77 12.51 -13.54 -16.03
CA PHE A 77 11.52 -14.14 -16.94
C PHE A 77 10.91 -13.14 -17.94
N GLY A 78 11.08 -11.84 -17.68
CA GLY A 78 10.46 -10.77 -18.45
C GLY A 78 9.30 -10.09 -17.70
N ARG A 79 9.00 -8.85 -18.08
CA ARG A 79 7.97 -8.02 -17.41
C ARG A 79 6.57 -8.57 -17.65
N ARG A 80 6.25 -8.80 -18.94
CA ARG A 80 4.92 -9.23 -19.37
C ARG A 80 4.50 -10.59 -18.82
N PRO A 81 5.31 -11.67 -18.87
CA PRO A 81 4.94 -12.96 -18.29
C PRO A 81 4.63 -12.87 -16.80
N VAL A 82 5.46 -12.16 -16.01
CA VAL A 82 5.26 -12.06 -14.56
C VAL A 82 3.97 -11.30 -14.23
N ILE A 83 3.64 -10.23 -14.96
CA ILE A 83 2.37 -9.53 -14.81
C ILE A 83 1.18 -10.46 -15.13
N LEU A 84 1.22 -11.16 -16.27
CA LEU A 84 0.13 -12.04 -16.69
C LEU A 84 -0.10 -13.20 -15.72
N TRP A 85 0.97 -13.83 -15.22
CA TRP A 85 0.87 -14.86 -14.19
C TRP A 85 0.34 -14.30 -12.87
N GLY A 86 0.80 -13.11 -12.46
CA GLY A 86 0.29 -12.45 -11.26
C GLY A 86 -1.22 -12.20 -11.34
N ILE A 87 -1.72 -11.63 -12.45
CA ILE A 87 -3.15 -11.39 -12.65
C ILE A 87 -3.94 -12.71 -12.72
N ALA A 88 -3.41 -13.75 -13.39
CA ALA A 88 -4.07 -15.04 -13.48
C ALA A 88 -4.26 -15.69 -12.10
N VAL A 89 -3.20 -15.71 -11.27
CA VAL A 89 -3.27 -16.22 -9.90
C VAL A 89 -4.24 -15.40 -9.05
N PHE A 90 -4.22 -14.07 -9.16
CA PHE A 90 -5.18 -13.18 -8.49
C PHE A 90 -6.62 -13.51 -8.86
N THR A 91 -6.88 -13.70 -10.16
CA THR A 91 -8.22 -14.00 -10.69
C THR A 91 -8.75 -15.33 -10.16
N LEU A 92 -7.91 -16.39 -10.21
CA LEU A 92 -8.27 -17.70 -9.68
C LEU A 92 -8.48 -17.67 -8.16
N ALA A 93 -7.61 -16.95 -7.44
CA ALA A 93 -7.75 -16.78 -5.99
C ALA A 93 -9.02 -15.99 -5.62
N SER A 94 -9.39 -14.98 -6.43
CA SER A 94 -10.64 -14.24 -6.23
C SER A 94 -11.87 -15.13 -6.42
N ALA A 95 -11.89 -15.96 -7.47
CA ALA A 95 -12.93 -16.97 -7.66
C ALA A 95 -12.97 -17.97 -6.50
N GLY A 96 -11.81 -18.40 -6.00
CA GLY A 96 -11.70 -19.24 -4.81
C GLY A 96 -12.28 -18.57 -3.55
N CYS A 97 -12.03 -17.28 -3.33
CA CYS A 97 -12.67 -16.52 -2.26
C CYS A 97 -14.20 -16.49 -2.40
N ALA A 98 -14.70 -16.27 -3.63
CA ALA A 98 -16.14 -16.28 -3.90
C ALA A 98 -16.82 -17.64 -3.64
N LEU A 99 -16.09 -18.74 -3.81
CA LEU A 99 -16.58 -20.10 -3.61
C LEU A 99 -16.29 -20.65 -2.19
N SER A 100 -15.66 -19.85 -1.32
CA SER A 100 -15.29 -20.30 0.02
C SER A 100 -16.51 -20.55 0.89
N GLN A 101 -16.54 -21.72 1.53
CA GLN A 101 -17.59 -22.16 2.45
C GLN A 101 -17.14 -22.14 3.91
N THR A 102 -15.82 -21.99 4.14
CA THR A 102 -15.22 -21.91 5.48
C THR A 102 -14.25 -20.75 5.57
N ILE A 103 -14.03 -20.25 6.78
CA ILE A 103 -13.06 -19.18 7.02
C ILE A 103 -11.63 -19.60 6.64
N GLY A 104 -11.26 -20.85 6.84
CA GLY A 104 -9.95 -21.38 6.46
C GLY A 104 -9.71 -21.35 4.95
N GLN A 105 -10.72 -21.69 4.13
CA GLN A 105 -10.66 -21.54 2.67
C GLN A 105 -10.48 -20.07 2.28
N LEU A 106 -11.25 -19.18 2.89
CA LEU A 106 -11.15 -17.74 2.63
C LEU A 106 -9.76 -17.21 2.98
N VAL A 107 -9.19 -17.56 4.13
CA VAL A 107 -7.82 -17.18 4.54
C VAL A 107 -6.79 -17.67 3.50
N PHE A 108 -6.90 -18.93 3.05
CA PHE A 108 -5.99 -19.50 2.06
C PHE A 108 -6.05 -18.72 0.72
N PHE A 109 -7.24 -18.48 0.18
CA PHE A 109 -7.37 -17.76 -1.08
C PHE A 109 -7.00 -16.28 -0.94
N ARG A 110 -7.23 -15.67 0.21
CA ARG A 110 -6.74 -14.30 0.50
C ARG A 110 -5.21 -14.25 0.53
N ALA A 111 -4.53 -15.26 1.07
CA ALA A 111 -3.07 -15.37 1.00
C ALA A 111 -2.59 -15.45 -0.46
N LEU A 112 -3.24 -16.26 -1.30
CA LEU A 112 -2.90 -16.36 -2.73
C LEU A 112 -3.14 -15.05 -3.48
N GLN A 113 -4.23 -14.32 -3.18
CA GLN A 113 -4.45 -12.98 -3.73
C GLN A 113 -3.29 -12.05 -3.35
N GLY A 114 -2.89 -12.05 -2.07
CA GLY A 114 -1.77 -11.24 -1.58
C GLY A 114 -0.45 -11.57 -2.30
N LEU A 115 -0.11 -12.86 -2.42
CA LEU A 115 1.08 -13.32 -3.15
C LEU A 115 1.13 -12.79 -4.59
N SER A 116 0.01 -12.61 -5.24
CA SER A 116 -0.05 -12.27 -6.67
C SER A 116 -0.10 -10.77 -6.96
N THR A 117 -0.70 -9.95 -6.10
CA THR A 117 -0.98 -8.53 -6.37
C THR A 117 0.26 -7.66 -6.43
N GLY A 118 1.34 -8.02 -5.76
CA GLY A 118 2.61 -7.29 -5.79
C GLY A 118 3.24 -7.20 -7.18
N ALA A 119 2.96 -8.16 -8.08
CA ALA A 119 3.42 -8.12 -9.47
C ALA A 119 2.95 -6.84 -10.17
N GLY A 120 1.68 -6.45 -9.96
CA GLY A 120 1.12 -5.23 -10.54
C GLY A 120 1.88 -3.98 -10.14
N ILE A 121 2.14 -3.80 -8.85
CA ILE A 121 2.79 -2.59 -8.32
C ILE A 121 4.27 -2.54 -8.67
N VAL A 122 5.00 -3.63 -8.43
CA VAL A 122 6.46 -3.66 -8.57
C VAL A 122 6.88 -3.62 -10.04
N VAL A 123 6.25 -4.46 -10.88
CA VAL A 123 6.67 -4.60 -12.27
C VAL A 123 6.20 -3.44 -13.13
N SER A 124 5.05 -2.81 -12.84
CA SER A 124 4.59 -1.61 -13.56
C SER A 124 5.62 -0.48 -13.52
N ARG A 125 6.28 -0.27 -12.38
CA ARG A 125 7.34 0.75 -12.26
C ARG A 125 8.54 0.43 -13.13
N ALA A 126 8.90 -0.84 -13.25
CA ALA A 126 9.97 -1.28 -14.13
C ALA A 126 9.60 -1.08 -15.61
N VAL A 127 8.37 -1.43 -16.00
CA VAL A 127 7.85 -1.20 -17.36
C VAL A 127 7.95 0.28 -17.76
N ILE A 128 7.53 1.20 -16.87
CA ILE A 128 7.63 2.64 -17.13
C ILE A 128 9.08 3.06 -17.35
N ARG A 129 10.00 2.57 -16.52
CA ARG A 129 11.44 2.88 -16.66
C ARG A 129 12.06 2.30 -17.93
N ASP A 130 11.59 1.12 -18.37
CA ASP A 130 12.07 0.47 -19.58
C ASP A 130 11.58 1.20 -20.85
N MET A 131 10.36 1.78 -20.81
CA MET A 131 9.68 2.38 -21.96
C MET A 131 9.96 3.86 -22.17
N PHE A 132 10.25 4.63 -21.12
CA PHE A 132 10.30 6.08 -21.21
C PHE A 132 11.63 6.66 -20.73
N PRO A 133 12.14 7.74 -21.38
CA PRO A 133 13.22 8.55 -20.84
C PRO A 133 12.86 9.14 -19.48
N PRO A 134 13.83 9.48 -18.63
CA PRO A 134 13.60 9.87 -17.22
C PRO A 134 12.48 10.90 -17.00
N ALA A 135 12.48 12.01 -17.75
CA ALA A 135 11.48 13.07 -17.60
C ALA A 135 10.06 12.63 -18.01
N GLN A 136 9.93 11.75 -19.01
CA GLN A 136 8.65 11.21 -19.43
C GLN A 136 8.18 10.10 -18.47
N ALA A 137 9.11 9.26 -18.01
CA ALA A 137 8.83 8.24 -17.00
C ALA A 137 8.25 8.87 -15.73
N GLN A 138 8.80 10.02 -15.28
CA GLN A 138 8.28 10.75 -14.14
C GLN A 138 6.83 11.22 -14.35
N LYS A 139 6.50 11.75 -15.55
CA LYS A 139 5.13 12.16 -15.89
C LYS A 139 4.16 10.99 -15.87
N VAL A 140 4.53 9.86 -16.48
CA VAL A 140 3.69 8.65 -16.49
C VAL A 140 3.53 8.11 -15.07
N MET A 141 4.60 8.08 -14.27
CA MET A 141 4.56 7.64 -12.88
C MET A 141 3.61 8.52 -12.04
N SER A 142 3.66 9.86 -12.23
CA SER A 142 2.75 10.80 -11.55
C SER A 142 1.29 10.54 -11.93
N GLN A 143 0.99 10.29 -13.22
CA GLN A 143 -0.35 9.93 -13.67
C GLN A 143 -0.83 8.62 -13.03
N VAL A 144 0.02 7.59 -13.00
CA VAL A 144 -0.27 6.32 -12.32
C VAL A 144 -0.58 6.56 -10.85
N THR A 145 0.18 7.42 -10.17
CA THR A 145 -0.03 7.74 -8.75
C THR A 145 -1.37 8.45 -8.52
N ILE A 146 -1.75 9.39 -9.40
CA ILE A 146 -3.05 10.08 -9.32
C ILE A 146 -4.20 9.08 -9.47
N TYR A 147 -4.15 8.25 -10.51
CA TYR A 147 -5.19 7.24 -10.74
C TYR A 147 -5.24 6.22 -9.59
N PHE A 148 -4.07 5.81 -9.07
CA PHE A 148 -3.98 4.93 -7.90
C PHE A 148 -4.69 5.52 -6.69
N GLY A 149 -4.57 6.82 -6.44
CA GLY A 149 -5.23 7.50 -5.32
C GLY A 149 -6.76 7.49 -5.37
N VAL A 150 -7.35 7.28 -6.55
CA VAL A 150 -8.82 7.23 -6.72
C VAL A 150 -9.42 5.89 -6.26
N ALA A 151 -8.65 4.80 -6.35
CA ALA A 151 -9.16 3.45 -6.06
C ALA A 151 -9.74 3.28 -4.64
N PRO A 152 -9.02 3.67 -3.57
CA PRO A 152 -9.53 3.50 -2.22
C PRO A 152 -10.78 4.35 -1.91
N ALA A 153 -11.02 5.42 -2.66
CA ALA A 153 -12.25 6.19 -2.53
C ALA A 153 -13.46 5.48 -3.17
N ILE A 154 -13.25 4.82 -4.31
CA ILE A 154 -14.31 4.14 -5.06
C ILE A 154 -14.57 2.72 -4.52
N ALA A 155 -13.53 2.02 -4.09
CA ALA A 155 -13.63 0.61 -3.72
C ALA A 155 -14.68 0.33 -2.62
N PRO A 156 -14.76 1.08 -1.51
CA PRO A 156 -15.78 0.84 -0.49
C PRO A 156 -17.20 1.14 -0.95
N ILE A 157 -17.37 2.09 -1.89
CA ILE A 157 -18.70 2.38 -2.49
C ILE A 157 -19.16 1.16 -3.27
N VAL A 158 -18.30 0.64 -4.16
CA VAL A 158 -18.58 -0.55 -4.95
C VAL A 158 -18.80 -1.76 -4.05
N GLY A 159 -17.92 -1.97 -3.07
CA GLY A 159 -18.00 -3.10 -2.13
C GLY A 159 -19.27 -3.04 -1.26
N GLY A 160 -19.59 -1.87 -0.73
CA GLY A 160 -20.80 -1.67 0.07
C GLY A 160 -22.08 -1.89 -0.75
N TRP A 161 -22.14 -1.38 -1.97
CA TRP A 161 -23.27 -1.59 -2.87
C TRP A 161 -23.44 -3.06 -3.25
N LEU A 162 -22.36 -3.73 -3.66
CA LEU A 162 -22.39 -5.16 -3.98
C LEU A 162 -22.82 -6.00 -2.79
N PHE A 163 -22.30 -5.71 -1.60
CA PHE A 163 -22.65 -6.44 -0.38
C PHE A 163 -24.12 -6.32 -0.05
N VAL A 164 -24.67 -5.10 -0.04
CA VAL A 164 -26.06 -4.84 0.36
C VAL A 164 -27.08 -5.45 -0.62
N HIS A 165 -26.80 -5.43 -1.93
CA HIS A 165 -27.77 -5.84 -2.95
C HIS A 165 -27.57 -7.28 -3.44
N LEU A 166 -26.34 -7.79 -3.45
CA LEU A 166 -26.01 -9.08 -4.07
C LEU A 166 -25.29 -10.06 -3.12
N GLY A 167 -25.03 -9.62 -1.86
CA GLY A 167 -24.31 -10.41 -0.88
C GLY A 167 -22.79 -10.41 -1.06
N TRP A 168 -22.07 -10.92 -0.07
CA TRP A 168 -20.60 -10.80 0.00
C TRP A 168 -19.84 -11.56 -1.09
N HIS A 169 -20.36 -12.67 -1.60
CA HIS A 169 -19.74 -13.45 -2.69
C HIS A 169 -19.57 -12.62 -3.96
N SER A 170 -20.50 -11.69 -4.21
CA SER A 170 -20.49 -10.82 -5.39
C SER A 170 -19.25 -9.93 -5.45
N ILE A 171 -18.70 -9.54 -4.32
CA ILE A 171 -17.46 -8.75 -4.25
C ILE A 171 -16.31 -9.52 -4.88
N PHE A 172 -16.16 -10.77 -4.53
CA PHE A 172 -15.08 -11.60 -5.07
C PHE A 172 -15.32 -12.01 -6.52
N TRP A 173 -16.57 -12.22 -6.94
CA TRP A 173 -16.91 -12.40 -8.35
C TRP A 173 -16.63 -11.14 -9.17
N PHE A 174 -16.93 -9.96 -8.63
CA PHE A 174 -16.55 -8.70 -9.26
C PHE A 174 -15.03 -8.57 -9.41
N LEU A 175 -14.24 -8.88 -8.38
CA LEU A 175 -12.78 -8.91 -8.46
C LEU A 175 -12.29 -9.93 -9.49
N THR A 176 -12.94 -11.08 -9.62
CA THR A 176 -12.64 -12.08 -10.65
C THR A 176 -12.86 -11.50 -12.05
N LEU A 177 -13.99 -10.84 -12.29
CA LEU A 177 -14.29 -10.19 -13.58
C LEU A 177 -13.28 -9.08 -13.91
N VAL A 178 -12.93 -8.25 -12.93
CA VAL A 178 -11.87 -7.23 -13.07
C VAL A 178 -10.54 -7.90 -13.41
N GLY A 179 -10.20 -9.00 -12.75
CA GLY A 179 -8.99 -9.77 -13.03
C GLY A 179 -8.97 -10.33 -14.47
N VAL A 180 -10.06 -10.92 -14.94
CA VAL A 180 -10.19 -11.42 -16.33
C VAL A 180 -10.05 -10.28 -17.33
N ALA A 181 -10.72 -9.15 -17.08
CA ALA A 181 -10.64 -7.98 -17.95
C ALA A 181 -9.21 -7.42 -18.02
N LEU A 182 -8.54 -7.29 -16.87
CA LEU A 182 -7.16 -6.84 -16.79
C LEU A 182 -6.18 -7.81 -17.44
N TRP A 183 -6.36 -9.12 -17.23
CA TRP A 183 -5.54 -10.14 -17.88
C TRP A 183 -5.67 -10.02 -19.40
N SER A 184 -6.89 -9.95 -19.90
CA SER A 184 -7.17 -9.81 -21.34
C SER A 184 -6.60 -8.53 -21.92
N ALA A 185 -6.74 -7.40 -21.21
CA ALA A 185 -6.18 -6.12 -21.62
C ALA A 185 -4.64 -6.16 -21.66
N ASN A 186 -3.99 -6.68 -20.61
CA ASN A 186 -2.54 -6.78 -20.56
C ASN A 186 -2.00 -7.79 -21.60
N TYR A 187 -2.70 -8.91 -21.81
CA TYR A 187 -2.32 -9.89 -22.83
C TYR A 187 -2.32 -9.27 -24.24
N ARG A 188 -3.30 -8.44 -24.57
CA ARG A 188 -3.43 -7.82 -25.91
C ARG A 188 -2.58 -6.57 -26.07
N LEU A 189 -2.43 -5.76 -25.02
CA LEU A 189 -1.89 -4.41 -25.14
C LEU A 189 -0.45 -4.31 -24.60
N LEU A 190 -0.10 -5.01 -23.51
CA LEU A 190 1.20 -4.84 -22.89
C LEU A 190 2.29 -5.57 -23.67
N PRO A 191 3.27 -4.86 -24.26
CA PRO A 191 4.42 -5.50 -24.88
C PRO A 191 5.40 -6.03 -23.85
N GLU A 192 6.29 -6.96 -24.26
CA GLU A 192 7.46 -7.28 -23.46
C GLU A 192 8.49 -6.14 -23.56
N THR A 193 8.81 -5.53 -22.42
CA THR A 193 9.71 -4.37 -22.41
C THR A 193 11.15 -4.73 -22.06
N LEU A 194 11.39 -5.92 -21.50
CA LEU A 194 12.72 -6.39 -21.19
C LEU A 194 13.26 -7.28 -22.33
N HIS A 195 14.26 -6.76 -23.06
CA HIS A 195 14.92 -7.54 -24.11
C HIS A 195 15.62 -8.77 -23.54
N HIS A 196 15.57 -9.90 -24.27
CA HIS A 196 16.17 -11.18 -23.84
C HIS A 196 17.64 -11.05 -23.41
N ALA A 197 18.42 -10.24 -24.12
CA ALA A 197 19.83 -10.00 -23.82
C ALA A 197 20.09 -9.29 -22.47
N HIS A 198 19.08 -8.64 -21.89
CA HIS A 198 19.21 -7.92 -20.62
C HIS A 198 18.58 -8.72 -19.44
N ARG A 199 18.09 -9.92 -19.70
CA ARG A 199 17.56 -10.80 -18.64
C ARG A 199 18.70 -11.31 -17.78
N GLN A 200 18.50 -11.24 -16.47
CA GLN A 200 19.48 -11.73 -15.50
C GLN A 200 19.04 -13.10 -15.00
N PRO A 201 19.99 -14.06 -14.83
CA PRO A 201 19.62 -15.36 -14.25
C PRO A 201 19.11 -15.16 -12.82
N PHE A 202 18.00 -15.80 -12.47
CA PHE A 202 17.46 -15.75 -11.12
C PHE A 202 18.41 -16.46 -10.15
N ASN A 203 19.03 -15.68 -9.26
CA ASN A 203 19.98 -16.18 -8.27
C ASN A 203 19.50 -15.86 -6.85
N MET A 204 18.83 -16.85 -6.24
CA MET A 204 18.28 -16.75 -4.89
C MET A 204 19.34 -16.41 -3.83
N ARG A 205 20.54 -17.02 -3.94
CA ARG A 205 21.64 -16.79 -2.96
C ARG A 205 22.10 -15.32 -3.00
N HIS A 206 22.26 -14.75 -4.21
CA HIS A 206 22.67 -13.36 -4.38
C HIS A 206 21.60 -12.40 -3.86
N LEU A 207 20.33 -12.68 -4.16
CA LEU A 207 19.16 -11.90 -3.70
C LEU A 207 19.09 -11.91 -2.16
N MET A 208 19.16 -13.08 -1.54
CA MET A 208 19.11 -13.21 -0.08
C MET A 208 20.28 -12.52 0.61
N ARG A 209 21.50 -12.66 0.09
CA ARG A 209 22.67 -11.92 0.62
C ARG A 209 22.45 -10.41 0.58
N GLY A 210 21.92 -9.89 -0.53
CA GLY A 210 21.61 -8.47 -0.66
C GLY A 210 20.59 -8.00 0.38
N TYR A 211 19.54 -8.76 0.60
CA TYR A 211 18.53 -8.44 1.61
C TYR A 211 19.05 -8.54 3.03
N VAL A 212 19.88 -9.53 3.35
CA VAL A 212 20.54 -9.62 4.65
C VAL A 212 21.47 -8.43 4.88
N GLN A 213 22.26 -8.01 3.89
CA GLN A 213 23.12 -6.83 3.99
C GLN A 213 22.31 -5.55 4.23
N LEU A 214 21.19 -5.36 3.52
CA LEU A 214 20.30 -4.22 3.73
C LEU A 214 19.65 -4.24 5.11
N GLY A 215 19.12 -5.40 5.51
CA GLY A 215 18.48 -5.58 6.81
C GLY A 215 19.44 -5.44 8.00
N SER A 216 20.73 -5.69 7.79
CA SER A 216 21.78 -5.46 8.81
C SER A 216 22.22 -4.00 8.90
N SER A 217 21.82 -3.14 7.96
CA SER A 217 22.14 -1.72 7.99
C SER A 217 21.22 -0.97 8.96
N ALA A 218 21.74 -0.51 10.09
CA ALA A 218 20.95 0.26 11.05
C ALA A 218 20.34 1.52 10.43
N ARG A 219 21.04 2.19 9.50
CA ARG A 219 20.51 3.36 8.78
C ARG A 219 19.28 3.00 7.96
N PHE A 220 19.36 1.88 7.23
CA PHE A 220 18.25 1.39 6.43
C PHE A 220 17.03 1.04 7.31
N VAL A 221 17.25 0.25 8.37
CA VAL A 221 16.18 -0.19 9.28
C VAL A 221 15.48 1.00 9.94
N LEU A 222 16.25 1.97 10.46
CA LEU A 222 15.69 3.16 11.11
C LEU A 222 14.90 4.03 10.14
N LEU A 223 15.36 4.22 8.89
CA LEU A 223 14.58 4.94 7.87
C LEU A 223 13.31 4.17 7.46
N ALA A 224 13.41 2.85 7.31
CA ALA A 224 12.26 2.00 7.00
C ALA A 224 11.21 2.05 8.12
N LEU A 225 11.65 2.00 9.39
CA LEU A 225 10.77 2.17 10.57
C LEU A 225 10.17 3.57 10.62
N ALA A 226 10.96 4.62 10.38
CA ALA A 226 10.49 6.00 10.40
C ALA A 226 9.42 6.29 9.34
N SER A 227 9.39 5.58 8.22
CA SER A 227 8.39 5.74 7.16
C SER A 227 7.23 4.75 7.24
N GLY A 228 7.53 3.48 7.54
CA GLY A 228 6.55 2.38 7.48
C GLY A 228 5.68 2.25 8.73
N VAL A 229 6.25 2.39 9.93
CA VAL A 229 5.48 2.20 11.16
C VAL A 229 4.45 3.31 11.38
N PRO A 230 4.73 4.62 11.19
CA PRO A 230 3.71 5.66 11.29
C PRO A 230 2.55 5.49 10.31
N PHE A 231 2.77 4.91 9.13
CA PHE A 231 1.67 4.57 8.21
C PHE A 231 0.62 3.69 8.90
N ASN A 232 1.06 2.75 9.71
CA ASN A 232 0.15 1.86 10.43
C ASN A 232 -0.70 2.59 11.47
N GLY A 233 -0.29 3.76 11.94
CA GLY A 233 -1.13 4.59 12.81
C GLY A 233 -2.44 5.01 12.14
N MET A 234 -2.42 5.26 10.82
CA MET A 234 -3.61 5.50 10.01
C MET A 234 -4.22 4.19 9.51
N PHE A 235 -3.39 3.26 9.01
CA PHE A 235 -3.86 2.02 8.40
C PHE A 235 -4.58 1.09 9.39
N LEU A 236 -4.28 1.19 10.67
CA LEU A 236 -5.00 0.53 11.75
C LEU A 236 -6.51 0.83 11.72
N TYR A 237 -6.89 2.08 11.44
CA TYR A 237 -8.29 2.47 11.30
C TYR A 237 -8.94 1.87 10.05
N VAL A 238 -8.16 1.72 8.96
CA VAL A 238 -8.61 1.00 7.75
C VAL A 238 -8.87 -0.47 8.07
N LEU A 239 -7.93 -1.12 8.78
CA LEU A 239 -8.04 -2.53 9.18
C LEU A 239 -9.18 -2.76 10.19
N SER A 240 -9.47 -1.78 11.01
CA SER A 240 -10.53 -1.82 12.03
C SER A 240 -11.83 -1.15 11.53
N ALA A 241 -11.92 -0.79 10.25
CA ALA A 241 -13.02 0.01 9.71
C ALA A 241 -14.41 -0.60 9.98
N PRO A 242 -14.64 -1.92 9.90
CA PRO A 242 -15.95 -2.50 10.24
C PRO A 242 -16.40 -2.19 11.67
N ALA A 243 -15.52 -2.36 12.66
CA ALA A 243 -15.81 -2.00 14.06
C ALA A 243 -15.83 -0.48 14.24
N PHE A 244 -14.80 0.23 13.73
CA PHE A 244 -14.67 1.68 13.91
C PHE A 244 -15.82 2.46 13.26
N LEU A 245 -16.14 2.19 12.00
CA LEU A 245 -17.18 2.91 11.28
C LEU A 245 -18.58 2.35 11.55
N GLY A 246 -18.72 1.01 11.61
CA GLY A 246 -20.00 0.35 11.77
C GLY A 246 -20.48 0.31 13.22
N GLU A 247 -19.65 -0.17 14.16
CA GLU A 247 -20.07 -0.33 15.55
C GLU A 247 -19.96 0.97 16.36
N HIS A 248 -18.80 1.68 16.29
CA HIS A 248 -18.57 2.88 17.09
C HIS A 248 -19.22 4.15 16.52
N LEU A 249 -19.26 4.31 15.19
CA LEU A 249 -19.83 5.49 14.54
C LEU A 249 -21.22 5.24 13.94
N SER A 250 -21.73 4.00 13.99
CA SER A 250 -23.06 3.60 13.50
C SER A 250 -23.31 3.97 12.03
N LEU A 251 -22.24 3.97 11.21
CA LEU A 251 -22.34 4.24 9.78
C LEU A 251 -22.76 2.99 9.02
N ALA A 252 -23.63 3.16 8.04
CA ALA A 252 -23.99 2.06 7.12
C ALA A 252 -22.77 1.69 6.24
N PRO A 253 -22.66 0.43 5.76
CA PRO A 253 -21.57 -0.01 4.88
C PRO A 253 -21.39 0.87 3.63
N THR A 254 -22.49 1.41 3.12
CA THR A 254 -22.50 2.35 1.98
C THR A 254 -21.95 3.73 2.32
N GLN A 255 -21.80 4.07 3.59
CA GLN A 255 -21.25 5.36 4.06
C GLN A 255 -19.77 5.30 4.42
N PHE A 256 -19.15 4.11 4.40
CA PHE A 256 -17.73 3.93 4.72
C PHE A 256 -16.81 4.75 3.80
N PHE A 257 -17.28 5.08 2.61
CA PHE A 257 -16.51 5.88 1.66
C PHE A 257 -16.07 7.24 2.21
N TRP A 258 -16.84 7.86 3.13
CA TRP A 258 -16.47 9.15 3.72
C TRP A 258 -15.12 9.11 4.45
N PHE A 259 -14.86 8.02 5.17
CA PHE A 259 -13.58 7.80 5.81
C PHE A 259 -12.42 7.76 4.80
N PHE A 260 -12.62 6.99 3.72
CA PHE A 260 -11.60 6.85 2.68
C PHE A 260 -11.39 8.14 1.90
N VAL A 261 -12.45 8.84 1.52
CA VAL A 261 -12.37 10.15 0.82
C VAL A 261 -11.57 11.16 1.65
N LEU A 262 -11.86 11.30 2.94
CA LEU A 262 -11.15 12.22 3.83
C LEU A 262 -9.68 11.82 4.00
N THR A 263 -9.42 10.54 4.27
CA THR A 263 -8.06 10.03 4.49
C THR A 263 -7.19 10.18 3.24
N ILE A 264 -7.74 9.87 2.07
CA ILE A 264 -7.05 9.99 0.78
C ILE A 264 -6.83 11.46 0.43
N SER A 265 -7.80 12.33 0.69
CA SER A 265 -7.61 13.78 0.50
C SER A 265 -6.44 14.30 1.35
N GLY A 266 -6.29 13.80 2.57
CA GLY A 266 -5.13 14.06 3.42
C GLY A 266 -3.82 13.59 2.75
N ILE A 267 -3.77 12.33 2.30
CA ILE A 267 -2.60 11.77 1.61
C ILE A 267 -2.25 12.58 0.35
N MET A 268 -3.24 12.88 -0.49
CA MET A 268 -3.03 13.64 -1.72
C MET A 268 -2.53 15.06 -1.44
N GLY A 269 -3.12 15.75 -0.46
CA GLY A 269 -2.70 17.08 -0.04
C GLY A 269 -1.28 17.11 0.50
N GLY A 270 -0.92 16.13 1.36
CA GLY A 270 0.42 15.99 1.91
C GLY A 270 1.47 15.69 0.82
N ALA A 271 1.16 14.76 -0.09
CA ALA A 271 2.03 14.41 -1.21
C ALA A 271 2.21 15.59 -2.19
N TRP A 272 1.13 16.31 -2.50
CA TRP A 272 1.18 17.51 -3.32
C TRP A 272 2.07 18.60 -2.69
N LEU A 273 1.90 18.87 -1.40
CA LEU A 273 2.74 19.84 -0.69
C LEU A 273 4.20 19.36 -0.64
N SER A 274 4.44 18.06 -0.43
CA SER A 274 5.77 17.46 -0.48
C SER A 274 6.47 17.76 -1.81
N GLY A 275 5.76 17.58 -2.93
CA GLY A 275 6.27 17.88 -4.27
C GLY A 275 6.57 19.38 -4.46
N ARG A 276 5.73 20.29 -3.92
CA ARG A 276 5.96 21.75 -3.99
C ARG A 276 7.12 22.22 -3.14
N LEU A 277 7.42 21.53 -2.05
CA LEU A 277 8.52 21.85 -1.15
C LEU A 277 9.85 21.23 -1.61
N ALA A 278 9.83 20.32 -2.58
CA ALA A 278 11.01 19.67 -3.12
C ALA A 278 12.04 20.72 -3.62
N GLY A 279 13.28 20.58 -3.16
CA GLY A 279 14.36 21.52 -3.45
C GLY A 279 14.29 22.90 -2.77
N ARG A 280 13.14 23.23 -2.12
CA ARG A 280 12.95 24.54 -1.43
C ARG A 280 13.30 24.49 0.05
N ILE A 281 13.10 23.34 0.68
CA ILE A 281 13.45 23.13 2.09
C ILE A 281 14.27 21.85 2.23
N PRO A 282 15.19 21.82 3.22
CA PRO A 282 15.99 20.63 3.48
C PRO A 282 15.11 19.41 3.85
N PRO A 283 15.44 18.20 3.37
CA PRO A 283 14.74 16.95 3.68
C PRO A 283 14.42 16.77 5.16
N LYS A 284 15.41 17.03 6.02
CA LYS A 284 15.29 16.98 7.48
C LYS A 284 14.16 17.87 8.01
N ARG A 285 14.03 19.10 7.48
CA ARG A 285 13.03 20.05 7.94
C ARG A 285 11.63 19.59 7.53
N GLN A 286 11.49 19.05 6.33
CA GLN A 286 10.23 18.51 5.83
C GLN A 286 9.78 17.30 6.65
N ILE A 287 10.67 16.35 6.95
CA ILE A 287 10.38 15.19 7.79
C ILE A 287 9.94 15.63 9.19
N ARG A 288 10.64 16.62 9.78
CA ARG A 288 10.26 17.20 11.08
C ARG A 288 8.85 17.76 11.08
N HIS A 289 8.47 18.52 10.03
CA HIS A 289 7.10 19.05 9.92
C HIS A 289 6.06 17.93 9.81
N GLY A 290 6.33 16.87 9.05
CA GLY A 290 5.45 15.70 8.98
C GLY A 290 5.22 15.07 10.34
N PHE A 291 6.28 14.83 11.12
CA PHE A 291 6.16 14.29 12.48
C PHE A 291 5.46 15.23 13.45
N LEU A 292 5.72 16.54 13.38
CA LEU A 292 5.03 17.52 14.23
C LEU A 292 3.52 17.52 13.99
N ILE A 293 3.09 17.49 12.74
CA ILE A 293 1.65 17.42 12.37
C ILE A 293 1.05 16.12 12.90
N MET A 294 1.69 14.98 12.64
CA MET A 294 1.20 13.68 13.10
C MET A 294 1.12 13.61 14.64
N CYS A 295 2.15 14.10 15.34
CA CYS A 295 2.19 14.11 16.81
C CYS A 295 1.06 14.96 17.38
N ALA A 296 0.93 16.20 16.93
CA ALA A 296 -0.10 17.11 17.41
C ALA A 296 -1.50 16.52 17.21
N VAL A 297 -1.79 16.01 16.01
CA VAL A 297 -3.12 15.47 15.71
C VAL A 297 -3.39 14.13 16.38
N ALA A 298 -2.38 13.27 16.59
CA ALA A 298 -2.55 12.00 17.29
C ALA A 298 -2.85 12.22 18.78
N VAL A 299 -2.19 13.21 19.41
CA VAL A 299 -2.50 13.61 20.79
C VAL A 299 -3.90 14.20 20.89
N LEU A 300 -4.29 15.07 19.95
CA LEU A 300 -5.66 15.63 19.91
C LEU A 300 -6.71 14.54 19.68
N ASN A 301 -6.43 13.57 18.81
CA ASN A 301 -7.32 12.44 18.60
C ASN A 301 -7.52 11.59 19.86
N LEU A 302 -6.44 11.29 20.56
CA LEU A 302 -6.52 10.54 21.83
C LEU A 302 -7.31 11.36 22.87
N ALA A 303 -7.02 12.65 23.02
CA ALA A 303 -7.73 13.53 23.96
C ALA A 303 -9.23 13.62 23.62
N ALA A 304 -9.58 13.75 22.34
CA ALA A 304 -10.98 13.79 21.91
C ALA A 304 -11.73 12.49 22.24
N ASN A 305 -11.11 11.32 22.03
CA ASN A 305 -11.72 10.02 22.36
C ASN A 305 -11.80 9.76 23.87
N LEU A 306 -10.99 10.43 24.70
CA LEU A 306 -11.08 10.35 26.16
C LEU A 306 -12.15 11.28 26.73
N LEU A 307 -12.37 12.43 26.11
CA LEU A 307 -13.23 13.49 26.66
C LEU A 307 -14.64 13.53 26.07
N PHE A 308 -14.82 13.01 24.84
CA PHE A 308 -16.07 13.11 24.10
C PHE A 308 -16.56 11.75 23.61
N PRO A 309 -17.88 11.53 23.50
CA PRO A 309 -18.42 10.32 22.88
C PRO A 309 -18.04 10.24 21.39
N PRO A 310 -17.93 9.04 20.80
CA PRO A 310 -17.59 8.89 19.40
C PRO A 310 -18.56 9.63 18.49
N HIS A 311 -18.02 10.39 17.53
CA HIS A 311 -18.81 11.10 16.52
C HIS A 311 -17.98 11.26 15.24
N ALA A 312 -18.63 11.14 14.10
CA ALA A 312 -17.95 11.05 12.80
C ALA A 312 -16.92 12.17 12.54
N TRP A 313 -17.27 13.43 12.81
CA TRP A 313 -16.39 14.56 12.46
C TRP A 313 -15.05 14.55 13.21
N TRP A 314 -15.09 14.47 14.53
CA TRP A 314 -13.84 14.47 15.30
C TRP A 314 -13.16 13.10 15.38
N ALA A 315 -13.82 12.04 14.91
CA ALA A 315 -13.19 10.76 14.74
C ALA A 315 -12.45 10.63 13.39
N LEU A 316 -13.01 11.16 12.29
CA LEU A 316 -12.44 11.00 10.95
C LEU A 316 -11.42 12.08 10.58
N LEU A 317 -11.66 13.34 10.97
CA LEU A 317 -10.81 14.45 10.59
C LEU A 317 -9.36 14.37 11.10
N PRO A 318 -9.10 13.94 12.37
CA PRO A 318 -7.74 13.72 12.84
C PRO A 318 -6.97 12.69 12.02
N ILE A 319 -7.64 11.62 11.57
CA ILE A 319 -7.01 10.56 10.76
C ILE A 319 -6.61 11.12 9.39
N ALA A 320 -7.43 11.96 8.79
CA ALA A 320 -7.12 12.63 7.52
C ALA A 320 -5.91 13.57 7.66
N ILE A 321 -5.83 14.36 8.73
CA ILE A 321 -4.69 15.26 9.00
C ILE A 321 -3.43 14.46 9.35
N PHE A 322 -3.56 13.35 10.07
CA PHE A 322 -2.46 12.43 10.31
C PHE A 322 -1.88 11.90 8.99
N SER A 323 -2.77 11.47 8.09
CA SER A 323 -2.40 10.98 6.75
C SER A 323 -1.69 12.03 5.91
N PHE A 324 -2.11 13.30 6.01
CA PHE A 324 -1.44 14.44 5.39
C PHE A 324 0.00 14.58 5.92
N GLY A 325 0.21 14.54 7.24
CA GLY A 325 1.54 14.62 7.87
C GLY A 325 2.47 13.49 7.40
N TRP A 326 1.94 12.27 7.34
CA TRP A 326 2.67 11.11 6.84
C TRP A 326 3.05 11.28 5.36
N ALA A 327 2.10 11.63 4.51
CA ALA A 327 2.33 11.81 3.07
C ALA A 327 3.25 13.01 2.75
N LEU A 328 3.33 14.00 3.62
CA LEU A 328 4.28 15.11 3.50
C LEU A 328 5.73 14.60 3.62
N MET A 329 6.02 13.67 4.52
CA MET A 329 7.40 13.24 4.81
C MET A 329 7.83 11.99 4.04
N VAL A 330 6.93 11.07 3.73
CA VAL A 330 7.30 9.74 3.22
C VAL A 330 8.06 9.75 1.90
N PRO A 331 7.75 10.61 0.91
CA PRO A 331 8.54 10.67 -0.33
C PRO A 331 10.00 11.01 -0.07
N VAL A 332 10.24 11.90 0.88
CA VAL A 332 11.61 12.32 1.27
C VAL A 332 12.35 11.18 1.97
N VAL A 333 11.71 10.51 2.93
CA VAL A 333 12.33 9.35 3.61
C VAL A 333 12.63 8.23 2.63
N THR A 334 11.74 7.97 1.66
CA THR A 334 11.97 6.97 0.62
C THR A 334 13.18 7.30 -0.24
N LEU A 335 13.35 8.57 -0.64
CA LEU A 335 14.53 8.99 -1.38
C LEU A 335 15.81 8.79 -0.55
N LEU A 336 15.81 9.13 0.74
CA LEU A 336 16.95 8.87 1.63
C LEU A 336 17.28 7.37 1.72
N VAL A 337 16.26 6.49 1.75
CA VAL A 337 16.46 5.03 1.72
C VAL A 337 17.14 4.59 0.42
N LEU A 338 16.68 5.10 -0.73
CA LEU A 338 17.23 4.75 -2.05
C LEU A 338 18.67 5.27 -2.23
N ASP A 339 18.98 6.41 -1.66
CA ASP A 339 20.28 7.04 -1.76
C ASP A 339 21.33 6.41 -0.83
N LEU A 340 20.92 5.63 0.18
CA LEU A 340 21.85 4.82 0.97
C LEU A 340 22.57 3.75 0.13
N HIS A 341 21.93 3.26 -0.92
CA HIS A 341 22.44 2.19 -1.78
C HIS A 341 22.17 2.48 -3.26
N PRO A 342 22.89 3.46 -3.87
CA PRO A 342 22.64 3.91 -5.25
C PRO A 342 22.71 2.81 -6.29
N GLU A 343 23.59 1.82 -6.09
CA GLU A 343 23.79 0.69 -7.00
C GLU A 343 22.69 -0.39 -6.87
N ARG A 344 21.93 -0.39 -5.75
CA ARG A 344 20.92 -1.42 -5.42
C ARG A 344 19.57 -0.80 -5.05
N ARG A 345 19.20 0.30 -5.69
CA ARG A 345 17.96 1.04 -5.39
C ARG A 345 16.70 0.18 -5.50
N GLY A 346 16.63 -0.72 -6.49
CA GLY A 346 15.52 -1.65 -6.65
C GLY A 346 15.37 -2.59 -5.46
N MET A 347 16.47 -3.15 -4.99
CA MET A 347 16.49 -4.03 -3.81
C MET A 347 16.11 -3.28 -2.54
N ALA A 348 16.60 -2.05 -2.35
CA ALA A 348 16.27 -1.19 -1.22
C ALA A 348 14.77 -0.83 -1.21
N SER A 349 14.19 -0.53 -2.38
CA SER A 349 12.75 -0.29 -2.54
C SER A 349 11.91 -1.52 -2.20
N SER A 350 12.30 -2.70 -2.69
CA SER A 350 11.61 -3.96 -2.40
C SER A 350 11.67 -4.31 -0.91
N MET A 351 12.82 -4.12 -0.28
CA MET A 351 13.00 -4.37 1.16
C MET A 351 12.20 -3.37 2.01
N GLN A 352 12.14 -2.10 1.62
CA GLN A 352 11.29 -1.09 2.29
C GLN A 352 9.81 -1.47 2.18
N ALA A 353 9.37 -1.90 1.00
CA ALA A 353 8.00 -2.36 0.79
C ALA A 353 7.70 -3.62 1.63
N PHE A 354 8.64 -4.56 1.70
CA PHE A 354 8.52 -5.76 2.54
C PHE A 354 8.36 -5.40 4.02
N VAL A 355 9.23 -4.53 4.55
CA VAL A 355 9.15 -4.08 5.96
C VAL A 355 7.81 -3.41 6.25
N GLY A 356 7.38 -2.49 5.39
CA GLY A 356 6.10 -1.81 5.54
C GLY A 356 4.90 -2.76 5.48
N SER A 357 4.86 -3.65 4.49
CA SER A 357 3.75 -4.61 4.32
C SER A 357 3.73 -5.69 5.40
N SER A 358 4.91 -6.10 5.90
CA SER A 358 5.00 -7.02 7.04
C SER A 358 4.47 -6.36 8.32
N ALA A 359 4.81 -5.09 8.54
CA ALA A 359 4.25 -4.31 9.64
C ALA A 359 2.72 -4.20 9.53
N ASN A 360 2.19 -3.93 8.32
CA ASN A 360 0.75 -3.91 8.06
C ASN A 360 0.10 -5.27 8.39
N GLY A 361 0.74 -6.38 8.01
CA GLY A 361 0.26 -7.74 8.31
C GLY A 361 0.25 -8.05 9.80
N LEU A 362 1.30 -7.65 10.53
CA LEU A 362 1.37 -7.78 11.99
C LEU A 362 0.29 -6.94 12.68
N VAL A 363 0.09 -5.71 12.22
CA VAL A 363 -0.96 -4.84 12.75
C VAL A 363 -2.34 -5.44 12.49
N ALA A 364 -2.59 -5.98 11.30
CA ALA A 364 -3.85 -6.65 10.98
C ALA A 364 -4.11 -7.89 11.83
N GLY A 365 -3.09 -8.74 12.01
CA GLY A 365 -3.23 -10.04 12.67
C GLY A 365 -3.15 -10.01 14.19
N LEU A 366 -2.43 -9.03 14.77
CA LEU A 366 -2.16 -8.99 16.21
C LEU A 366 -2.74 -7.74 16.88
N ILE A 367 -2.50 -6.56 16.32
CA ILE A 367 -2.83 -5.30 17.03
C ILE A 367 -4.30 -4.93 16.80
N ALA A 368 -4.79 -4.96 15.58
CA ALA A 368 -6.17 -4.58 15.27
C ALA A 368 -7.21 -5.38 16.08
N PRO A 369 -7.12 -6.72 16.22
CA PRO A 369 -8.06 -7.48 17.05
C PRO A 369 -8.08 -7.07 18.53
N LEU A 370 -6.95 -6.60 19.05
CA LEU A 370 -6.83 -6.21 20.45
C LEU A 370 -7.42 -4.82 20.74
N VAL A 371 -7.42 -3.93 19.75
CA VAL A 371 -7.75 -2.51 19.95
C VAL A 371 -9.02 -2.05 19.25
N MET A 372 -9.54 -2.80 18.26
CA MET A 372 -10.65 -2.38 17.39
C MET A 372 -11.98 -2.14 18.15
N HIS A 373 -12.14 -2.73 19.34
CA HIS A 373 -13.36 -2.59 20.14
C HIS A 373 -13.37 -1.34 21.03
N SER A 374 -12.35 -0.46 20.91
CA SER A 374 -12.29 0.79 21.67
C SER A 374 -11.65 1.90 20.85
N THR A 375 -12.36 3.01 20.67
CA THR A 375 -11.83 4.18 19.94
C THR A 375 -10.62 4.80 20.66
N VAL A 376 -10.58 4.71 22.00
CA VAL A 376 -9.45 5.16 22.82
C VAL A 376 -8.22 4.28 22.57
N LEU A 377 -8.38 2.95 22.52
CA LEU A 377 -7.26 2.04 22.24
C LEU A 377 -6.76 2.19 20.79
N LEU A 378 -7.65 2.42 19.83
CA LEU A 378 -7.26 2.75 18.46
C LEU A 378 -6.42 4.03 18.38
N ALA A 379 -6.85 5.09 19.08
CA ALA A 379 -6.12 6.36 19.11
C ALA A 379 -4.76 6.21 19.83
N LEU A 380 -4.71 5.47 20.93
CA LEU A 380 -3.46 5.18 21.65
C LEU A 380 -2.49 4.36 20.80
N ALA A 381 -2.95 3.30 20.15
CA ALA A 381 -2.11 2.48 19.27
C ALA A 381 -1.57 3.30 18.09
N SER A 382 -2.40 4.16 17.49
CA SER A 382 -1.98 5.09 16.43
C SER A 382 -0.86 6.03 16.91
N LEU A 383 -1.02 6.62 18.11
CA LEU A 383 -0.03 7.49 18.75
C LEU A 383 1.29 6.74 19.02
N LEU A 384 1.22 5.51 19.54
CA LEU A 384 2.41 4.68 19.79
C LEU A 384 3.16 4.33 18.52
N MET A 385 2.46 3.95 17.45
CA MET A 385 3.08 3.66 16.15
C MET A 385 3.78 4.89 15.57
N MET A 386 3.14 6.07 15.66
CA MET A 386 3.78 7.32 15.28
C MET A 386 5.01 7.59 16.13
N GLY A 387 4.92 7.35 17.45
CA GLY A 387 6.02 7.53 18.40
C GLY A 387 7.23 6.64 18.09
N ILE A 388 7.02 5.37 17.71
CA ILE A 388 8.10 4.46 17.28
C ILE A 388 8.84 5.04 16.07
N GLY A 389 8.11 5.52 15.06
CA GLY A 389 8.72 6.14 13.88
C GLY A 389 9.48 7.42 14.21
N LEU A 390 8.94 8.24 15.10
CA LEU A 390 9.59 9.47 15.57
C LEU A 390 10.89 9.18 16.33
N VAL A 391 10.87 8.20 17.23
CA VAL A 391 12.06 7.77 17.98
C VAL A 391 13.13 7.23 17.03
N ALA A 392 12.74 6.40 16.07
CA ALA A 392 13.66 5.90 15.04
C ALA A 392 14.30 7.05 14.25
N TRP A 393 13.53 8.08 13.86
CA TRP A 393 14.04 9.26 13.19
C TRP A 393 14.98 10.10 14.05
N ILE A 394 14.61 10.35 15.32
CA ILE A 394 15.45 11.12 16.27
C ILE A 394 16.77 10.40 16.51
N TYR A 395 16.74 9.10 16.76
CA TYR A 395 17.95 8.29 16.97
C TYR A 395 18.85 8.29 15.73
N LEU A 396 18.28 8.07 14.54
CA LEU A 396 18.99 8.15 13.27
C LEU A 396 19.73 9.49 13.13
N HIS A 397 19.00 10.57 13.38
CA HIS A 397 19.53 11.91 13.21
C HIS A 397 20.59 12.28 14.25
N HIS A 398 20.45 11.79 15.48
CA HIS A 398 21.46 11.96 16.52
C HIS A 398 22.76 11.23 16.15
N ARG A 399 22.65 10.01 15.64
CA ARG A 399 23.81 9.16 15.32
C ARG A 399 24.47 9.52 13.98
N TRP A 400 23.70 10.03 13.00
CA TRP A 400 24.16 10.44 11.67
C TRP A 400 23.57 11.80 11.28
N PRO A 401 24.11 12.91 11.81
CA PRO A 401 23.53 14.25 11.67
C PRO A 401 23.48 14.77 10.23
N ASP A 402 24.29 14.19 9.33
CA ASP A 402 24.42 14.65 7.94
C ASP A 402 23.31 14.11 7.03
N ILE A 403 22.58 13.07 7.48
CA ILE A 403 21.48 12.52 6.72
C ILE A 403 20.36 13.58 6.57
N GLY A 404 20.03 13.92 5.32
CA GLY A 404 18.97 14.87 4.98
C GLY A 404 19.33 16.34 5.16
N ARG A 405 20.61 16.71 5.32
CA ARG A 405 21.06 18.12 5.40
C ARG A 405 21.10 18.80 4.05
N THR A 406 21.56 18.12 3.01
CA THR A 406 21.63 18.67 1.65
C THR A 406 20.32 18.45 0.92
N PRO A 407 19.82 19.43 0.13
CA PRO A 407 18.73 19.18 -0.80
C PRO A 407 19.15 18.04 -1.74
N VAL A 408 18.25 17.07 -1.96
CA VAL A 408 18.47 16.06 -2.98
C VAL A 408 18.51 16.81 -4.32
N HIS A 409 19.67 16.94 -4.92
CA HIS A 409 19.78 17.49 -6.27
C HIS A 409 19.06 16.53 -7.22
N LEU A 410 17.89 16.97 -7.68
CA LEU A 410 17.10 16.34 -8.74
C LEU A 410 17.79 16.53 -10.09
#